data_c230d6fa7f9366c9f605c25dea562908
#
_entry.id   c230d6fa7f9366c9f605c25dea562908
#
_cell.length_a   1.000
_cell.length_b   1.000
_cell.length_c   1.000
_cell.angle_alpha   90.00
_cell.angle_beta   90.00
_cell.angle_gamma   90.00
#
_symmetry.space_group_name_H-M   'P 1'
#
loop_
_entity.id
_entity.type
_entity.pdbx_description
1 polymer ?
#
loop_
_entity_poly.entity_id
_entity_poly.type
_entity_poly.pdbx_seq_one_letter_code
_entity_poly.pdbx_strand_id
1 'polypeptide(L)'
;YDRIYGNVYQGIGLGCYSFGESRQIGNPVAFYLFQGARIARICPWLSFNYEWNFGLSGGWKPYDEQYNSYNKMVGSKINAYLNANFYLRWALSPRLSLTSGVTLTHFSNGNTNFPNAGVNTLGGKLGVEYNFYRKEDLTSLHAAASYHIPPFQRHVSYDFVFFGSWRRKGIWMQEGQYPLPESYPVFGFNFAPMYNVDYKLRLGVSLD
;
A
#
# COMPACT_ATOMS: atom_id res chain seq x y z
N TYR A 1 13.68 -18.69 2.84
CA TYR A 1 13.11 -17.32 2.81
C TYR A 1 11.83 -17.23 3.62
N ASP A 2 10.84 -18.12 3.44
CA ASP A 2 9.52 -18.04 4.11
C ASP A 2 9.60 -18.01 5.64
N ARG A 3 10.52 -18.77 6.24
CA ARG A 3 10.73 -18.77 7.69
C ARG A 3 11.38 -17.48 8.19
N ILE A 4 12.24 -16.87 7.38
CA ILE A 4 12.93 -15.61 7.74
C ILE A 4 11.97 -14.44 7.66
N TYR A 5 11.19 -14.34 6.56
CA TYR A 5 10.36 -13.17 6.24
C TYR A 5 8.88 -13.32 6.60
N GLY A 6 8.50 -14.36 7.34
CA GLY A 6 7.15 -14.52 7.87
C GLY A 6 6.11 -15.01 6.87
N ASN A 7 6.51 -15.84 5.89
CA ASN A 7 5.66 -16.35 4.81
C ASN A 7 5.07 -15.18 4.01
N VAL A 8 5.92 -14.48 3.29
CA VAL A 8 5.52 -13.39 2.39
C VAL A 8 4.54 -13.92 1.34
N TYR A 9 3.47 -13.20 1.14
CA TYR A 9 2.51 -13.45 0.07
C TYR A 9 2.28 -12.19 -0.75
N GLN A 10 1.88 -12.33 -1.99
CA GLN A 10 1.57 -11.23 -2.91
C GLN A 10 0.50 -11.64 -3.91
N GLY A 11 -0.17 -10.67 -4.46
CA GLY A 11 -1.21 -10.90 -5.43
C GLY A 11 -1.80 -9.62 -5.99
N ILE A 12 -2.94 -9.76 -6.66
CA ILE A 12 -3.71 -8.67 -7.24
C ILE A 12 -5.06 -8.56 -6.54
N GLY A 13 -5.59 -7.37 -6.45
CA GLY A 13 -6.89 -7.12 -5.82
C GLY A 13 -7.71 -6.05 -6.49
N LEU A 14 -9.01 -6.10 -6.21
CA LEU A 14 -9.99 -5.09 -6.57
C LEU A 14 -10.65 -4.57 -5.29
N GLY A 15 -10.87 -3.26 -5.22
CA GLY A 15 -11.57 -2.61 -4.12
C GLY A 15 -12.62 -1.64 -4.63
N CYS A 16 -13.84 -1.72 -4.10
CA CYS A 16 -14.90 -0.77 -4.38
C CYS A 16 -15.10 0.12 -3.15
N TYR A 17 -15.17 1.43 -3.37
CA TYR A 17 -15.23 2.42 -2.30
C TYR A 17 -16.48 3.28 -2.42
N SER A 18 -17.10 3.57 -1.28
CA SER A 18 -18.17 4.54 -1.17
C SER A 18 -17.89 5.45 0.03
N PHE A 19 -17.92 6.75 -0.21
CA PHE A 19 -17.65 7.77 0.81
C PHE A 19 -18.95 8.45 1.32
N GLY A 20 -20.12 7.87 0.97
CA GLY A 20 -21.42 8.42 1.35
C GLY A 20 -21.91 9.56 0.46
N GLU A 21 -21.01 10.25 -0.28
CA GLU A 21 -21.35 11.36 -1.18
C GLU A 21 -20.92 11.07 -2.62
N SER A 22 -21.67 10.17 -3.25
CA SER A 22 -21.37 9.73 -4.62
C SER A 22 -21.60 10.81 -5.69
N ARG A 23 -22.38 11.85 -5.38
CA ARG A 23 -22.64 12.96 -6.33
C ARG A 23 -21.40 13.85 -6.50
N GLN A 24 -20.64 14.07 -5.44
CA GLN A 24 -19.46 14.94 -5.45
C GLN A 24 -18.15 14.15 -5.60
N ILE A 25 -18.01 13.02 -4.93
CA ILE A 25 -16.76 12.26 -4.89
C ILE A 25 -16.75 11.09 -5.88
N GLY A 26 -17.93 10.51 -6.15
CA GLY A 26 -18.07 9.28 -6.92
C GLY A 26 -17.99 8.03 -6.05
N ASN A 27 -17.99 6.87 -6.71
CA ASN A 27 -17.77 5.55 -6.10
C ASN A 27 -16.57 4.91 -6.79
N PRO A 28 -15.36 5.20 -6.36
CA PRO A 28 -14.17 4.72 -7.06
C PRO A 28 -13.95 3.23 -6.87
N VAL A 29 -13.37 2.62 -7.91
CA VAL A 29 -12.88 1.26 -7.91
C VAL A 29 -11.36 1.31 -8.03
N ALA A 30 -10.66 0.60 -7.14
CA ALA A 30 -9.21 0.45 -7.18
C ALA A 30 -8.83 -0.92 -7.72
N PHE A 31 -7.85 -0.97 -8.61
CA PHE A 31 -7.10 -2.16 -9.00
C PHE A 31 -5.70 -2.03 -8.43
N TYR A 32 -5.23 -3.04 -7.70
CA TYR A 32 -3.98 -2.94 -6.97
C TYR A 32 -3.21 -4.26 -6.89
N LEU A 33 -1.92 -4.12 -6.71
CA LEU A 33 -1.02 -5.18 -6.25
C LEU A 33 -0.96 -5.12 -4.73
N PHE A 34 -0.88 -6.28 -4.09
CA PHE A 34 -0.67 -6.36 -2.65
C PHE A 34 0.49 -7.27 -2.29
N GLN A 35 1.12 -6.94 -1.19
CA GLN A 35 2.10 -7.79 -0.53
C GLN A 35 1.90 -7.72 0.97
N GLY A 36 2.04 -8.86 1.61
CA GLY A 36 1.95 -8.95 3.06
C GLY A 36 2.82 -10.06 3.63
N ALA A 37 2.98 -10.02 4.94
CA ALA A 37 3.68 -11.07 5.67
C ALA A 37 3.21 -11.12 7.13
N ARG A 38 3.53 -12.23 7.78
CA ARG A 38 3.31 -12.39 9.20
C ARG A 38 4.44 -11.69 9.97
N ILE A 39 4.06 -10.75 10.83
CA ILE A 39 4.97 -10.10 11.79
C ILE A 39 5.30 -11.06 12.95
N ALA A 40 4.24 -11.61 13.56
CA ALA A 40 4.39 -12.49 14.72
C ALA A 40 3.34 -13.60 14.73
N ARG A 41 3.72 -14.77 15.23
CA ARG A 41 2.81 -15.86 15.62
C ARG A 41 2.56 -15.75 17.11
N ILE A 42 1.32 -15.42 17.49
CA ILE A 42 0.92 -15.28 18.89
C ILE A 42 0.66 -16.67 19.48
N CYS A 43 -0.08 -17.51 18.72
CA CYS A 43 -0.31 -18.91 19.06
C CYS A 43 -0.57 -19.73 17.77
N PRO A 44 -0.79 -21.06 17.82
CA PRO A 44 -0.95 -21.87 16.60
C PRO A 44 -2.06 -21.42 15.65
N TRP A 45 -3.14 -20.85 16.18
CA TRP A 45 -4.31 -20.40 15.42
C TRP A 45 -4.41 -18.87 15.26
N LEU A 46 -3.49 -18.08 15.86
CA LEU A 46 -3.53 -16.63 15.85
C LEU A 46 -2.18 -16.04 15.44
N SER A 47 -2.19 -15.17 14.46
CA SER A 47 -1.00 -14.41 14.03
C SER A 47 -1.30 -12.95 13.80
N PHE A 48 -0.30 -12.09 14.01
CA PHE A 48 -0.31 -10.69 13.66
C PHE A 48 0.41 -10.48 12.34
N ASN A 49 -0.22 -9.75 11.41
CA ASN A 49 0.20 -9.62 10.03
C ASN A 49 0.13 -8.17 9.57
N TYR A 50 0.88 -7.86 8.51
CA TYR A 50 0.73 -6.63 7.76
C TYR A 50 0.48 -6.95 6.29
N GLU A 51 -0.12 -6.01 5.60
CA GLU A 51 -0.30 -6.02 4.15
C GLU A 51 -0.30 -4.58 3.65
N TRP A 52 0.41 -4.32 2.57
CA TRP A 52 0.35 -3.05 1.86
C TRP A 52 -0.12 -3.29 0.43
N ASN A 53 -0.85 -2.32 -0.10
CA ASN A 53 -1.43 -2.35 -1.42
C ASN A 53 -1.05 -1.08 -2.17
N PHE A 54 -0.72 -1.24 -3.44
CA PHE A 54 -0.39 -0.15 -4.34
C PHE A 54 -1.09 -0.34 -5.68
N GLY A 55 -1.73 0.71 -6.20
CA GLY A 55 -2.45 0.61 -7.45
C GLY A 55 -3.02 1.92 -7.95
N LEU A 56 -4.00 1.80 -8.81
CA LEU A 56 -4.74 2.91 -9.40
C LEU A 56 -6.23 2.76 -9.10
N SER A 57 -6.89 3.89 -8.95
CA SER A 57 -8.34 3.95 -8.75
C SER A 57 -9.00 4.88 -9.77
N GLY A 58 -10.15 4.46 -10.28
CA GLY A 58 -10.98 5.22 -11.21
C GLY A 58 -12.43 5.29 -10.74
N GLY A 59 -13.27 6.09 -11.42
CA GLY A 59 -14.65 6.31 -11.01
C GLY A 59 -14.87 7.51 -10.08
N TRP A 60 -13.84 8.33 -9.91
CA TRP A 60 -13.89 9.59 -9.21
C TRP A 60 -14.65 10.64 -10.03
N LYS A 61 -15.34 11.54 -9.35
CA LYS A 61 -15.88 12.77 -9.91
C LYS A 61 -14.97 13.92 -9.53
N PRO A 62 -14.10 14.38 -10.44
CA PRO A 62 -13.16 15.44 -10.14
C PRO A 62 -13.87 16.78 -9.92
N TYR A 63 -13.13 17.72 -9.37
CA TYR A 63 -13.53 19.13 -9.33
C TYR A 63 -13.90 19.63 -10.71
N ASP A 64 -14.99 20.38 -10.78
CA ASP A 64 -15.45 21.11 -11.95
C ASP A 64 -16.06 22.42 -11.47
N GLU A 65 -15.68 23.53 -12.07
CA GLU A 65 -16.08 24.86 -11.63
C GLU A 65 -17.59 25.08 -11.72
N GLN A 66 -18.23 24.48 -12.72
CA GLN A 66 -19.67 24.62 -12.96
C GLN A 66 -20.53 23.55 -12.28
N TYR A 67 -20.05 22.29 -12.30
CA TYR A 67 -20.87 21.15 -11.91
C TYR A 67 -20.45 20.49 -10.61
N ASN A 68 -19.22 20.73 -10.12
CA ASN A 68 -18.67 20.09 -8.92
C ASN A 68 -17.68 20.98 -8.16
N SER A 69 -18.00 22.24 -7.97
CA SER A 69 -17.14 23.27 -7.37
C SER A 69 -16.84 23.04 -5.89
N TYR A 70 -17.67 22.26 -5.20
CA TYR A 70 -17.47 21.91 -3.79
C TYR A 70 -16.42 20.81 -3.57
N ASN A 71 -16.10 20.01 -4.59
CA ASN A 71 -15.07 18.96 -4.46
C ASN A 71 -13.67 19.54 -4.50
N LYS A 72 -13.10 19.80 -3.34
CA LYS A 72 -11.70 20.26 -3.19
C LYS A 72 -10.70 19.13 -2.96
N MET A 73 -11.16 17.88 -2.93
CA MET A 73 -10.34 16.72 -2.60
C MET A 73 -9.70 16.08 -3.83
N VAL A 74 -10.45 16.01 -4.94
CA VAL A 74 -10.08 15.20 -6.09
C VAL A 74 -10.16 16.03 -7.36
N GLY A 75 -9.02 16.24 -8.02
CA GLY A 75 -8.91 16.98 -9.29
C GLY A 75 -8.77 16.08 -10.52
N SER A 76 -8.78 14.76 -10.38
CA SER A 76 -8.60 13.85 -11.51
C SER A 76 -9.51 12.63 -11.44
N LYS A 77 -9.83 12.05 -12.62
CA LYS A 77 -10.67 10.85 -12.75
C LYS A 77 -9.93 9.58 -12.33
N ILE A 78 -8.60 9.60 -12.39
CA ILE A 78 -7.72 8.49 -12.00
C ILE A 78 -6.78 9.00 -10.91
N ASN A 79 -6.67 8.25 -9.84
CA ASN A 79 -5.80 8.55 -8.69
C ASN A 79 -4.99 7.32 -8.30
N ALA A 80 -3.81 7.55 -7.76
CA ALA A 80 -3.05 6.51 -7.09
C ALA A 80 -3.82 6.01 -5.88
N TYR A 81 -3.68 4.73 -5.60
CA TYR A 81 -4.23 4.03 -4.46
C TYR A 81 -3.09 3.43 -3.64
N LEU A 82 -3.02 3.85 -2.39
CA LEU A 82 -2.09 3.34 -1.39
C LEU A 82 -2.90 2.85 -0.19
N ASN A 83 -2.58 1.67 0.30
CA ASN A 83 -3.26 1.15 1.48
C ASN A 83 -2.28 0.34 2.33
N ALA A 84 -2.41 0.47 3.65
CA ALA A 84 -1.67 -0.31 4.62
C ALA A 84 -2.64 -0.93 5.63
N ASN A 85 -2.46 -2.21 5.90
CA ASN A 85 -3.27 -3.00 6.81
C ASN A 85 -2.40 -3.61 7.90
N PHE A 86 -2.88 -3.56 9.14
CA PHE A 86 -2.34 -4.33 10.26
C PHE A 86 -3.48 -5.13 10.86
N TYR A 87 -3.34 -6.46 10.90
CA TYR A 87 -4.46 -7.31 11.26
C TYR A 87 -4.06 -8.60 11.97
N LEU A 88 -4.98 -9.10 12.74
CA LEU A 88 -4.96 -10.44 13.33
C LEU A 88 -5.58 -11.42 12.33
N ARG A 89 -4.94 -12.56 12.15
CA ARG A 89 -5.44 -13.68 11.36
C ARG A 89 -5.73 -14.84 12.28
N TRP A 90 -6.99 -15.26 12.30
CA TRP A 90 -7.57 -16.31 13.10
C TRP A 90 -7.77 -17.56 12.25
N ALA A 91 -6.91 -18.56 12.36
CA ALA A 91 -7.04 -19.81 11.60
C ALA A 91 -8.13 -20.67 12.22
N LEU A 92 -9.28 -20.79 11.57
CA LEU A 92 -10.41 -21.60 12.00
C LEU A 92 -10.27 -23.06 11.54
N SER A 93 -9.64 -23.27 10.39
CA SER A 93 -9.35 -24.56 9.80
C SER A 93 -8.12 -24.46 8.89
N PRO A 94 -7.60 -25.57 8.34
CA PRO A 94 -6.51 -25.53 7.37
C PRO A 94 -6.80 -24.65 6.12
N ARG A 95 -8.08 -24.48 5.79
CA ARG A 95 -8.50 -23.72 4.60
C ARG A 95 -9.13 -22.37 4.91
N LEU A 96 -9.68 -22.17 6.10
CA LEU A 96 -10.47 -20.99 6.44
C LEU A 96 -9.83 -20.21 7.57
N SER A 97 -9.67 -18.91 7.36
CA SER A 97 -9.25 -17.96 8.40
C SER A 97 -10.14 -16.71 8.37
N LEU A 98 -10.33 -16.13 9.53
CA LEU A 98 -10.89 -14.78 9.67
C LEU A 98 -9.74 -13.78 9.83
N THR A 99 -9.97 -12.55 9.40
CA THR A 99 -9.04 -11.45 9.63
C THR A 99 -9.76 -10.28 10.25
N SER A 100 -9.13 -9.63 11.23
CA SER A 100 -9.66 -8.43 11.88
C SER A 100 -8.52 -7.46 12.19
N GLY A 101 -8.70 -6.18 11.94
CA GLY A 101 -7.63 -5.22 12.15
C GLY A 101 -7.98 -3.80 11.74
N VAL A 102 -6.95 -3.02 11.44
CA VAL A 102 -7.06 -1.63 11.00
C VAL A 102 -6.52 -1.47 9.59
N THR A 103 -7.10 -0.53 8.87
CA THR A 103 -6.73 -0.19 7.49
C THR A 103 -6.56 1.31 7.35
N LEU A 104 -5.49 1.71 6.68
CA LEU A 104 -5.17 3.08 6.31
C LEU A 104 -5.18 3.16 4.79
N THR A 105 -5.96 4.06 4.22
CA THR A 105 -6.04 4.20 2.76
C THR A 105 -5.81 5.65 2.36
N HIS A 106 -5.04 5.84 1.30
CA HIS A 106 -4.75 7.14 0.70
C HIS A 106 -5.01 7.10 -0.80
N PHE A 107 -5.74 8.10 -1.29
CA PHE A 107 -5.94 8.34 -2.71
C PHE A 107 -5.46 9.73 -3.07
N SER A 108 -4.65 9.86 -4.10
CA SER A 108 -4.21 11.15 -4.64
C SER A 108 -3.71 11.03 -6.08
N ASN A 109 -3.64 12.15 -6.77
CA ASN A 109 -3.07 12.21 -8.11
C ASN A 109 -1.61 12.70 -8.14
N GLY A 110 -0.96 12.83 -6.97
CA GLY A 110 0.43 13.29 -6.90
C GLY A 110 0.64 14.73 -7.37
N ASN A 111 -0.38 15.59 -7.25
CA ASN A 111 -0.37 16.98 -7.75
C ASN A 111 -0.21 17.12 -9.28
N THR A 112 -0.64 16.10 -10.03
CA THR A 112 -0.71 16.23 -11.50
C THR A 112 -1.89 17.10 -11.94
N ASN A 113 -2.91 17.22 -11.09
CA ASN A 113 -4.05 18.12 -11.29
C ASN A 113 -4.60 18.62 -9.94
N PHE A 114 -5.30 19.77 -9.96
CA PHE A 114 -5.86 20.41 -8.76
C PHE A 114 -7.39 20.50 -8.84
N PRO A 115 -8.03 20.58 -7.66
CA PRO A 115 -7.48 20.44 -6.33
C PRO A 115 -7.02 19.00 -6.05
N ASN A 116 -6.06 18.83 -5.15
CA ASN A 116 -5.57 17.51 -4.72
C ASN A 116 -5.27 17.51 -3.23
N ALA A 117 -6.29 17.70 -2.41
CA ALA A 117 -6.15 17.47 -0.96
C ALA A 117 -5.96 15.98 -0.65
N GLY A 118 -6.36 15.11 -1.60
CA GLY A 118 -6.38 13.68 -1.43
C GLY A 118 -7.50 13.19 -0.51
N VAL A 119 -7.73 11.89 -0.51
CA VAL A 119 -8.68 11.24 0.40
C VAL A 119 -7.92 10.28 1.29
N ASN A 120 -7.95 10.54 2.59
CA ASN A 120 -7.33 9.70 3.60
C ASN A 120 -8.41 9.06 4.46
N THR A 121 -8.34 7.75 4.65
CA THR A 121 -9.27 7.03 5.51
C THR A 121 -8.53 6.15 6.50
N LEU A 122 -9.05 6.11 7.72
CA LEU A 122 -8.68 5.15 8.76
C LEU A 122 -9.93 4.36 9.11
N GLY A 123 -9.85 3.05 9.09
CA GLY A 123 -11.00 2.20 9.34
C GLY A 123 -10.68 0.87 10.00
N GLY A 124 -11.72 0.17 10.42
CA GLY A 124 -11.65 -1.22 10.80
C GLY A 124 -11.67 -2.14 9.57
N LYS A 125 -10.92 -3.24 9.63
CA LYS A 125 -10.90 -4.30 8.62
C LYS A 125 -11.47 -5.58 9.21
N LEU A 126 -12.42 -6.17 8.51
CA LEU A 126 -12.89 -7.54 8.74
C LEU A 126 -12.83 -8.28 7.41
N GLY A 127 -12.44 -9.53 7.44
CA GLY A 127 -12.32 -10.31 6.21
C GLY A 127 -12.30 -11.81 6.46
N VAL A 128 -12.51 -12.53 5.37
CA VAL A 128 -12.40 -13.99 5.30
C VAL A 128 -11.34 -14.35 4.30
N GLU A 129 -10.45 -15.25 4.67
CA GLU A 129 -9.41 -15.79 3.80
C GLU A 129 -9.67 -17.27 3.59
N TYR A 130 -9.74 -17.68 2.34
CA TYR A 130 -9.92 -19.09 1.97
C TYR A 130 -8.72 -19.58 1.17
N ASN A 131 -8.08 -20.66 1.66
CA ASN A 131 -6.94 -21.29 1.00
C ASN A 131 -7.41 -22.46 0.14
N PHE A 132 -7.18 -22.40 -1.15
CA PHE A 132 -7.52 -23.46 -2.10
C PHE A 132 -6.67 -24.72 -1.88
N TYR A 133 -5.42 -24.55 -1.44
CA TYR A 133 -4.49 -25.64 -1.15
C TYR A 133 -4.45 -25.96 0.33
N ARG A 134 -4.40 -27.24 0.70
CA ARG A 134 -4.19 -27.67 2.09
C ARG A 134 -2.77 -27.31 2.52
N LYS A 135 -2.66 -26.77 3.73
CA LYS A 135 -1.37 -26.42 4.33
C LYS A 135 -0.47 -27.67 4.53
N GLU A 136 -1.09 -28.84 4.68
CA GLU A 136 -0.40 -30.14 4.77
C GLU A 136 0.28 -30.54 3.45
N ASP A 137 -0.32 -30.21 2.31
CA ASP A 137 0.26 -30.50 0.99
C ASP A 137 1.51 -29.63 0.72
N LEU A 138 1.52 -28.40 1.28
CA LEU A 138 2.68 -27.52 1.20
C LEU A 138 3.76 -27.87 2.23
N THR A 139 3.39 -28.38 3.41
CA THR A 139 4.34 -28.82 4.44
C THR A 139 5.03 -30.14 4.09
N SER A 140 4.35 -31.05 3.41
CA SER A 140 4.97 -32.30 2.93
C SER A 140 6.03 -32.06 1.85
N LEU A 141 5.82 -31.07 0.97
CA LEU A 141 6.82 -30.64 -0.02
C LEU A 141 7.99 -29.89 0.62
N HIS A 142 7.79 -29.22 1.74
CA HIS A 142 8.81 -28.43 2.44
C HIS A 142 9.46 -29.16 3.64
N ALA A 143 8.85 -30.24 4.13
CA ALA A 143 9.40 -31.02 5.26
C ALA A 143 10.62 -31.88 4.86
N ALA A 144 10.80 -32.14 3.57
CA ALA A 144 11.93 -32.90 3.09
C ALA A 144 13.27 -32.15 3.11
N ALA A 145 13.26 -30.83 3.25
CA ALA A 145 14.47 -30.04 3.34
C ALA A 145 14.54 -29.35 4.70
N SER A 146 15.30 -29.91 5.64
CA SER A 146 15.76 -29.18 6.82
C SER A 146 16.74 -28.09 6.38
N TYR A 147 16.21 -26.99 5.80
CA TYR A 147 17.06 -25.85 5.43
C TYR A 147 17.59 -25.22 6.71
N HIS A 148 18.87 -25.44 6.93
CA HIS A 148 19.64 -24.68 7.90
C HIS A 148 19.67 -23.22 7.39
N ILE A 149 19.13 -22.28 8.18
CA ILE A 149 19.28 -20.85 7.87
C ILE A 149 20.75 -20.54 8.11
N PRO A 150 21.54 -20.17 7.08
CA PRO A 150 22.94 -19.85 7.26
C PRO A 150 23.09 -18.66 8.22
N PRO A 151 24.19 -18.56 8.96
CA PRO A 151 24.43 -17.40 9.80
C PRO A 151 24.50 -16.13 8.93
N PHE A 152 23.85 -15.07 9.37
CA PHE A 152 23.83 -13.81 8.65
C PHE A 152 25.23 -13.16 8.72
N GLN A 153 25.78 -12.81 7.57
CA GLN A 153 27.01 -12.02 7.49
C GLN A 153 26.65 -10.53 7.37
N ARG A 154 27.05 -9.75 8.36
CA ARG A 154 26.87 -8.31 8.34
C ARG A 154 27.67 -7.67 7.21
N HIS A 155 27.05 -6.81 6.44
CA HIS A 155 27.68 -6.17 5.29
C HIS A 155 27.05 -4.80 5.02
N VAL A 156 27.75 -3.98 4.24
CA VAL A 156 27.23 -2.70 3.72
C VAL A 156 26.67 -2.95 2.32
N SER A 157 25.51 -2.39 2.04
CA SER A 157 24.90 -2.28 0.72
C SER A 157 24.64 -0.82 0.38
N TYR A 158 24.47 -0.52 -0.90
CA TYR A 158 24.23 0.83 -1.38
C TYR A 158 22.94 0.84 -2.18
N ASP A 159 21.97 1.64 -1.73
CA ASP A 159 20.73 1.82 -2.44
C ASP A 159 20.84 3.11 -3.28
N PHE A 160 20.55 3.01 -4.59
CA PHE A 160 20.47 4.12 -5.53
C PHE A 160 19.06 4.17 -6.08
N VAL A 161 18.38 5.29 -5.92
CA VAL A 161 17.03 5.50 -6.44
C VAL A 161 17.02 6.75 -7.31
N PHE A 162 16.60 6.59 -8.56
CA PHE A 162 16.30 7.69 -9.45
C PHE A 162 14.79 7.80 -9.58
N PHE A 163 14.26 8.99 -9.45
CA PHE A 163 12.83 9.22 -9.63
C PHE A 163 12.57 10.43 -10.48
N GLY A 164 11.43 10.39 -11.19
CA GLY A 164 10.95 11.52 -11.99
C GLY A 164 9.44 11.62 -11.93
N SER A 165 8.93 12.83 -11.97
CA SER A 165 7.50 13.11 -12.02
C SER A 165 7.22 14.43 -12.74
N TRP A 166 5.94 14.63 -13.11
CA TRP A 166 5.44 15.92 -13.57
C TRP A 166 4.55 16.50 -12.46
N ARG A 167 4.79 17.77 -12.11
CA ARG A 167 3.98 18.46 -11.09
C ARG A 167 3.45 19.77 -11.64
N ARG A 168 2.26 20.16 -11.24
CA ARG A 168 1.73 21.51 -11.37
C ARG A 168 1.86 22.22 -10.04
N LYS A 169 2.16 23.54 -10.07
CA LYS A 169 2.08 24.37 -8.86
C LYS A 169 0.63 24.85 -8.68
N GLY A 170 0.13 24.77 -7.46
CA GLY A 170 -1.10 25.44 -7.08
C GLY A 170 -0.80 26.84 -6.55
N ILE A 171 -1.56 27.84 -7.01
CA ILE A 171 -1.52 29.19 -6.44
C ILE A 171 -2.71 29.30 -5.49
N TRP A 172 -2.47 29.81 -4.28
CA TRP A 172 -3.52 30.15 -3.34
C TRP A 172 -4.08 31.52 -3.69
N MET A 173 -5.36 31.58 -4.03
CA MET A 173 -6.14 32.81 -4.15
C MET A 173 -7.22 32.84 -3.06
N GLN A 174 -7.90 33.96 -2.88
CA GLN A 174 -8.93 34.12 -1.84
C GLN A 174 -10.02 33.04 -1.90
N GLU A 175 -10.31 32.46 -3.06
CA GLU A 175 -11.34 31.45 -3.29
C GLU A 175 -10.82 30.00 -3.29
N GLY A 176 -9.52 29.77 -3.17
CA GLY A 176 -8.94 28.42 -3.14
C GLY A 176 -7.60 28.27 -3.85
N GLN A 177 -7.25 27.01 -4.11
CA GLN A 177 -6.01 26.65 -4.79
C GLN A 177 -6.28 26.39 -6.28
N TYR A 178 -5.65 27.14 -7.15
CA TYR A 178 -5.77 27.02 -8.60
C TYR A 178 -4.48 26.47 -9.22
N PRO A 179 -4.56 25.53 -10.18
CA PRO A 179 -3.38 25.05 -10.88
C PRO A 179 -2.84 26.11 -11.82
N LEU A 180 -1.52 26.27 -11.83
CA LEU A 180 -0.86 26.91 -12.96
C LEU A 180 -1.05 26.06 -14.22
N PRO A 181 -1.22 26.67 -15.41
CA PRO A 181 -1.38 25.91 -16.65
C PRO A 181 -0.13 25.09 -17.00
N GLU A 182 1.03 25.51 -16.53
CA GLU A 182 2.30 24.87 -16.81
C GLU A 182 2.60 23.72 -15.84
N SER A 183 3.09 22.62 -16.39
CA SER A 183 3.62 21.48 -15.62
C SER A 183 5.15 21.52 -15.64
N TYR A 184 5.75 21.17 -14.51
CA TYR A 184 7.19 21.14 -14.32
C TYR A 184 7.67 19.71 -14.15
N PRO A 185 8.73 19.28 -14.85
CA PRO A 185 9.39 18.02 -14.55
C PRO A 185 10.11 18.14 -13.20
N VAL A 186 10.05 17.10 -12.42
CA VAL A 186 10.80 16.93 -11.17
C VAL A 186 11.61 15.68 -11.30
N PHE A 187 12.92 15.79 -11.15
CA PHE A 187 13.84 14.66 -11.10
C PHE A 187 14.53 14.67 -9.75
N GLY A 188 14.74 13.51 -9.19
CA GLY A 188 15.46 13.35 -7.95
C GLY A 188 16.35 12.12 -7.98
N PHE A 189 17.31 12.14 -7.11
CA PHE A 189 18.26 11.09 -6.88
C PHE A 189 18.36 10.87 -5.37
N ASN A 190 18.32 9.63 -4.95
CA ASN A 190 18.56 9.26 -3.58
C ASN A 190 19.72 8.25 -3.53
N PHE A 191 20.62 8.47 -2.63
CA PHE A 191 21.72 7.56 -2.33
C PHE A 191 21.69 7.22 -0.85
N ALA A 192 21.63 5.93 -0.52
CA ALA A 192 21.63 5.46 0.86
C ALA A 192 22.61 4.31 1.08
N PRO A 193 23.74 4.55 1.75
CA PRO A 193 24.55 3.49 2.32
C PRO A 193 23.80 2.84 3.49
N MET A 194 23.64 1.51 3.40
CA MET A 194 22.86 0.71 4.34
C MET A 194 23.75 -0.34 5.00
N TYR A 195 23.77 -0.36 6.33
CA TYR A 195 24.38 -1.41 7.11
C TYR A 195 23.36 -2.50 7.43
N ASN A 196 23.55 -3.68 6.85
CA ASN A 196 22.70 -4.84 7.06
C ASN A 196 23.12 -5.55 8.35
N VAL A 197 22.28 -5.42 9.39
CA VAL A 197 22.53 -5.95 10.74
C VAL A 197 22.16 -7.42 10.83
N ASP A 198 21.03 -7.79 10.24
CA ASP A 198 20.53 -9.15 10.11
C ASP A 198 19.61 -9.29 8.89
N TYR A 199 18.96 -10.44 8.72
CA TYR A 199 18.04 -10.71 7.60
C TYR A 199 16.85 -9.74 7.51
N LYS A 200 16.44 -9.11 8.61
CA LYS A 200 15.23 -8.28 8.70
C LYS A 200 15.52 -6.81 8.98
N LEU A 201 16.73 -6.49 9.42
CA LEU A 201 17.09 -5.15 9.86
C LEU A 201 18.29 -4.63 9.09
N ARG A 202 18.12 -3.50 8.45
CA ARG A 202 19.17 -2.68 7.90
C ARG A 202 19.00 -1.24 8.34
N LEU A 203 20.10 -0.58 8.61
CA LEU A 203 20.14 0.81 9.08
C LEU A 203 21.03 1.60 8.13
N GLY A 204 20.68 2.84 7.83
CA GLY A 204 21.44 3.66 6.92
C GLY A 204 21.11 5.13 7.02
N VAL A 205 21.78 5.93 6.22
CA VAL A 205 21.56 7.37 6.05
C VAL A 205 21.20 7.60 4.60
N SER A 206 20.17 8.40 4.37
CA SER A 206 19.73 8.79 3.04
C SER A 206 20.21 10.20 2.73
N LEU A 207 20.69 10.40 1.50
CA LEU A 207 21.02 11.68 0.91
C LEU A 207 20.14 11.87 -0.32
N ASP A 208 19.32 12.93 -0.30
CA ASP A 208 18.38 13.29 -1.35
C ASP A 208 18.83 14.57 -2.07
#